data_924ff4e962b8069ce9abf040d5af8808
#
_entry.id   924ff4e962b8069ce9abf040d5af8808
#
_cell.length_a   1.000
_cell.length_b   1.000
_cell.length_c   1.000
_cell.angle_alpha   90.00
_cell.angle_beta   90.00
_cell.angle_gamma   90.00
#
_symmetry.space_group_name_H-M   'P 1'
#
loop_
_entity.id
_entity.type
_entity.pdbx_description
1 polymer ?
#
loop_
_entity_poly.entity_id
_entity_poly.type
_entity_poly.pdbx_seq_one_letter_code
_entity_poly.pdbx_strand_id
1 'polypeptide(L)'
;MAKKAAEAAGLPPNSLVLIDSKDSSAVGGVSSFQSLLGYGTYSWERISDPKVLADKYVANVASSHSTKPDISLRPAVLNFSSGTTGLPKACEITHRNLVANAEQNLHLDRVARKRKNDPTFAANDVHCAFLPFYHAMGLITFCILNVKRGCTTVVMPKFDLKSFLSTIQDFKVTYLILAPPVVSMLVKSLLVCQYDLSSVKFLVCGAAPLQADVEKRLEALFSKTGARSRQGWGMSEATMSISIFGPDEFDPSHGSVGYLVANMQLQIIDENGKALGYDEEGEAILRGPNMFKGYYKNPAATKEAFTDDGWVKTGDIVKIDRTGLVTIVDRKKELIKVKGFQVAPSELEGHLLEHEGVLDCAVIRVLRNGQEHPQAHVVRKKPGATAESILSFMDKRLSPVKRITGGIVFTDAIPKSRSGKILRRLIKDGFASKDPSPRL
;
A
#
# COMPACT_ATOMS: atom_id res chain seq x y z
N MET A 1 -23.25 10.74 3.48
CA MET A 1 -22.79 9.40 3.06
C MET A 1 -22.57 8.47 4.24
N ALA A 2 -21.70 8.78 5.20
CA ALA A 2 -21.41 7.92 6.35
C ALA A 2 -22.67 7.49 7.13
N LYS A 3 -23.64 8.41 7.36
CA LYS A 3 -24.90 8.10 8.04
C LYS A 3 -25.73 7.06 7.28
N LYS A 4 -25.90 7.22 5.95
CA LYS A 4 -26.61 6.23 5.11
C LYS A 4 -25.91 4.87 5.08
N ALA A 5 -24.58 4.85 5.09
CA ALA A 5 -23.81 3.60 5.16
C ALA A 5 -23.97 2.91 6.51
N ALA A 6 -23.99 3.66 7.61
CA ALA A 6 -24.21 3.12 8.95
C ALA A 6 -25.64 2.60 9.12
N GLU A 7 -26.65 3.30 8.61
CA GLU A 7 -28.05 2.86 8.59
C GLU A 7 -28.19 1.56 7.79
N ALA A 8 -27.57 1.48 6.61
CA ALA A 8 -27.55 0.27 5.78
C ALA A 8 -26.83 -0.91 6.45
N ALA A 9 -25.86 -0.62 7.32
CA ALA A 9 -25.13 -1.62 8.12
C ALA A 9 -25.81 -1.96 9.45
N GLY A 10 -26.95 -1.35 9.77
CA GLY A 10 -27.65 -1.56 11.04
C GLY A 10 -26.90 -1.05 12.27
N LEU A 11 -26.02 -0.06 12.11
CA LEU A 11 -25.27 0.53 13.22
C LEU A 11 -26.10 1.56 13.97
N PRO A 12 -26.03 1.62 15.31
CA PRO A 12 -26.69 2.66 16.10
C PRO A 12 -26.23 4.08 15.68
N PRO A 13 -27.10 5.09 15.76
CA PRO A 13 -26.76 6.48 15.37
C PRO A 13 -25.53 7.06 16.10
N ASN A 14 -25.28 6.63 17.35
CA ASN A 14 -24.15 7.04 18.17
C ASN A 14 -22.85 6.32 17.84
N SER A 15 -22.85 5.39 16.88
CA SER A 15 -21.62 4.71 16.39
C SER A 15 -20.80 5.56 15.42
N LEU A 16 -21.34 6.72 15.00
CA LEU A 16 -20.65 7.62 14.07
C LEU A 16 -20.10 8.83 14.83
N VAL A 17 -18.86 9.15 14.54
CA VAL A 17 -18.17 10.35 15.06
C VAL A 17 -17.65 11.16 13.88
N LEU A 18 -17.96 12.45 13.85
CA LEU A 18 -17.43 13.39 12.87
C LEU A 18 -16.08 13.90 13.34
N ILE A 19 -15.03 13.56 12.61
CA ILE A 19 -13.65 13.93 12.95
C ILE A 19 -13.29 15.34 12.44
N ASP A 20 -14.01 15.84 11.44
CA ASP A 20 -13.67 17.07 10.71
C ASP A 20 -14.85 18.08 10.69
N SER A 21 -15.49 18.33 11.85
CA SER A 21 -16.44 19.41 11.95
C SER A 21 -15.82 20.58 12.70
N LYS A 22 -15.83 21.76 12.09
CA LYS A 22 -15.45 23.02 12.74
C LYS A 22 -16.48 23.44 13.81
N ASP A 23 -17.59 22.75 13.89
CA ASP A 23 -18.68 23.01 14.79
C ASP A 23 -18.67 22.01 15.95
N SER A 24 -18.74 22.50 17.18
CA SER A 24 -18.82 21.67 18.39
C SER A 24 -20.18 20.98 18.58
N SER A 25 -21.14 21.23 17.70
CA SER A 25 -22.47 20.67 17.74
C SER A 25 -22.61 19.37 16.96
N ALA A 26 -23.52 18.50 17.38
CA ALA A 26 -23.87 17.29 16.65
C ALA A 26 -24.53 17.67 15.31
N VAL A 27 -24.01 17.16 14.19
CA VAL A 27 -24.60 17.35 12.87
C VAL A 27 -25.49 16.14 12.55
N GLY A 28 -26.78 16.39 12.46
CA GLY A 28 -27.77 15.34 12.11
C GLY A 28 -27.80 14.16 13.10
N GLY A 29 -27.58 14.41 14.38
CA GLY A 29 -27.57 13.38 15.45
C GLY A 29 -26.27 12.57 15.56
N VAL A 30 -25.21 12.96 14.82
CA VAL A 30 -23.88 12.34 14.93
C VAL A 30 -22.98 13.26 15.76
N SER A 31 -22.39 12.73 16.82
CA SER A 31 -21.49 13.48 17.70
C SER A 31 -20.21 13.89 16.96
N SER A 32 -19.78 15.13 17.15
CA SER A 32 -18.46 15.56 16.67
C SER A 32 -17.35 15.02 17.59
N PHE A 33 -16.15 14.86 17.04
CA PHE A 33 -15.00 14.50 17.87
C PHE A 33 -14.73 15.52 18.96
N GLN A 34 -14.92 16.80 18.68
CA GLN A 34 -14.79 17.87 19.69
C GLN A 34 -15.85 17.81 20.78
N SER A 35 -17.07 17.38 20.46
CA SER A 35 -18.10 17.21 21.50
C SER A 35 -17.76 16.05 22.45
N LEU A 36 -17.03 15.04 21.98
CA LEU A 36 -16.54 13.95 22.83
C LEU A 36 -15.40 14.40 23.76
N LEU A 37 -14.57 15.35 23.35
CA LEU A 37 -13.51 15.92 24.20
C LEU A 37 -14.07 16.74 25.37
N GLY A 38 -15.32 17.22 25.27
CA GLY A 38 -16.03 17.92 26.35
C GLY A 38 -16.61 17.00 27.44
N TYR A 39 -16.62 15.68 27.24
CA TYR A 39 -17.12 14.72 28.23
C TYR A 39 -16.03 14.28 29.22
N GLY A 40 -15.39 15.23 29.89
CA GLY A 40 -14.49 14.96 31.00
C GLY A 40 -13.08 14.55 30.58
N THR A 41 -12.13 14.83 31.45
CA THR A 41 -10.77 14.30 31.37
C THR A 41 -10.82 12.79 31.45
N TYR A 42 -10.71 12.11 30.31
CA TYR A 42 -10.37 10.69 30.32
C TYR A 42 -8.95 10.59 30.89
N SER A 43 -8.85 10.14 32.16
CA SER A 43 -7.59 9.63 32.63
C SER A 43 -7.29 8.37 31.83
N TRP A 44 -6.34 8.48 30.90
CA TRP A 44 -5.70 7.33 30.30
C TRP A 44 -4.92 6.64 31.42
N GLU A 45 -5.59 5.77 32.20
CA GLU A 45 -4.86 4.84 33.03
C GLU A 45 -3.97 4.03 32.07
N ARG A 46 -2.68 4.18 32.23
CA ARG A 46 -1.70 3.37 31.54
C ARG A 46 -1.96 1.93 31.97
N ILE A 47 -2.72 1.20 31.16
CA ILE A 47 -2.97 -0.21 31.41
C ILE A 47 -1.65 -0.93 31.13
N SER A 48 -0.84 -1.04 32.15
CA SER A 48 0.49 -1.66 32.11
C SER A 48 0.41 -3.19 32.05
N ASP A 49 -0.76 -3.78 32.34
CA ASP A 49 -0.95 -5.22 32.34
C ASP A 49 -2.03 -5.65 31.31
N PRO A 50 -1.64 -6.39 30.26
CA PRO A 50 -2.59 -6.95 29.28
C PRO A 50 -3.66 -7.87 29.90
N LYS A 51 -3.39 -8.48 31.07
CA LYS A 51 -4.37 -9.31 31.77
C LYS A 51 -5.53 -8.48 32.32
N VAL A 52 -5.27 -7.29 32.84
CA VAL A 52 -6.32 -6.38 33.37
C VAL A 52 -7.28 -5.93 32.25
N LEU A 53 -6.81 -5.72 31.02
CA LEU A 53 -7.66 -5.47 29.86
C LEU A 53 -8.52 -6.70 29.52
N ALA A 54 -7.92 -7.87 29.50
CA ALA A 54 -8.63 -9.10 29.23
C ALA A 54 -9.71 -9.34 30.28
N ASP A 55 -9.44 -9.14 31.57
CA ASP A 55 -10.36 -9.38 32.65
C ASP A 55 -11.49 -8.34 32.74
N LYS A 56 -11.23 -7.04 32.53
CA LYS A 56 -12.28 -6.01 32.46
C LYS A 56 -13.21 -6.19 31.25
N TYR A 57 -12.68 -6.56 30.08
CA TYR A 57 -13.48 -6.80 28.87
C TYR A 57 -14.24 -8.13 28.93
N VAL A 58 -13.64 -9.14 29.53
CA VAL A 58 -14.25 -10.49 29.72
C VAL A 58 -15.36 -10.47 30.77
N ALA A 59 -15.25 -9.69 31.84
CA ALA A 59 -16.28 -9.57 32.86
C ALA A 59 -17.61 -9.02 32.31
N ASN A 60 -17.58 -8.15 31.32
CA ASN A 60 -18.79 -7.59 30.69
C ASN A 60 -19.42 -8.49 29.61
N VAL A 61 -18.78 -9.59 29.20
CA VAL A 61 -19.29 -10.55 28.20
C VAL A 61 -19.70 -11.89 28.84
N ALA A 62 -19.42 -12.08 30.12
CA ALA A 62 -19.50 -13.38 30.81
C ALA A 62 -20.88 -13.77 31.35
N SER A 63 -21.99 -13.20 30.86
CA SER A 63 -23.34 -13.56 31.32
C SER A 63 -24.07 -14.64 30.50
N SER A 64 -23.42 -15.34 29.57
CA SER A 64 -24.04 -16.47 28.88
C SER A 64 -23.07 -17.62 28.61
N HIS A 65 -23.18 -18.67 29.36
CA HIS A 65 -22.81 -20.10 29.14
C HIS A 65 -21.59 -20.48 28.28
N SER A 66 -20.61 -21.12 28.93
CA SER A 66 -19.62 -22.14 28.55
C SER A 66 -19.04 -22.10 27.10
N THR A 67 -17.75 -21.98 27.04
CA THR A 67 -16.82 -21.79 25.94
C THR A 67 -16.80 -20.32 25.46
N LYS A 68 -15.97 -19.49 26.13
CA LYS A 68 -15.75 -18.09 25.72
C LYS A 68 -15.26 -18.10 24.27
N PRO A 69 -16.00 -17.52 23.31
CA PRO A 69 -15.51 -17.45 21.95
C PRO A 69 -14.20 -16.64 21.94
N ASP A 70 -13.19 -17.14 21.25
CA ASP A 70 -11.91 -16.46 21.13
C ASP A 70 -12.12 -15.09 20.44
N ILE A 71 -12.12 -14.03 21.25
CA ILE A 71 -12.34 -12.65 20.79
C ILE A 71 -11.27 -12.25 19.77
N SER A 72 -10.07 -12.84 19.86
CA SER A 72 -8.98 -12.53 18.92
C SER A 72 -9.33 -12.88 17.47
N LEU A 73 -10.23 -13.83 17.25
CA LEU A 73 -10.69 -14.27 15.93
C LEU A 73 -11.92 -13.51 15.42
N ARG A 74 -12.47 -12.58 16.20
CA ARG A 74 -13.55 -11.70 15.72
C ARG A 74 -13.01 -10.68 14.73
N PRO A 75 -13.77 -10.36 13.67
CA PRO A 75 -13.43 -9.24 12.79
C PRO A 75 -13.37 -7.94 13.59
N ALA A 76 -12.24 -7.24 13.49
CA ALA A 76 -12.05 -5.91 14.05
C ALA A 76 -12.32 -4.82 12.99
N VAL A 77 -11.99 -5.11 11.72
CA VAL A 77 -12.13 -4.19 10.60
C VAL A 77 -12.55 -4.96 9.36
N LEU A 78 -13.40 -4.33 8.54
CA LEU A 78 -13.67 -4.73 7.17
C LEU A 78 -12.89 -3.80 6.24
N ASN A 79 -11.75 -4.26 5.76
CA ASN A 79 -10.90 -3.48 4.88
C ASN A 79 -11.15 -3.85 3.42
N PHE A 80 -11.56 -2.87 2.60
CA PHE A 80 -11.90 -3.15 1.21
C PHE A 80 -10.67 -3.24 0.32
N SER A 81 -10.50 -4.41 -0.32
CA SER A 81 -9.54 -4.56 -1.39
C SER A 81 -10.16 -4.10 -2.71
N SER A 82 -9.39 -3.37 -3.51
CA SER A 82 -9.88 -2.81 -4.79
C SER A 82 -10.16 -3.89 -5.86
N GLY A 83 -9.78 -5.15 -5.61
CA GLY A 83 -9.88 -6.24 -6.57
C GLY A 83 -9.27 -5.88 -7.94
N THR A 84 -8.58 -6.79 -8.60
CA THR A 84 -8.07 -6.53 -9.96
C THR A 84 -9.14 -6.74 -11.04
N THR A 85 -10.25 -7.41 -10.71
CA THR A 85 -11.19 -7.96 -11.70
C THR A 85 -12.68 -7.77 -11.36
N GLY A 86 -13.04 -7.00 -10.33
CA GLY A 86 -14.45 -6.93 -9.94
C GLY A 86 -14.77 -5.78 -8.96
N LEU A 87 -15.94 -5.90 -8.33
CA LEU A 87 -16.34 -5.03 -7.23
C LEU A 87 -15.36 -5.17 -6.05
N PRO A 88 -15.16 -4.11 -5.25
CA PRO A 88 -14.36 -4.18 -4.04
C PRO A 88 -14.86 -5.30 -3.12
N LYS A 89 -13.92 -6.08 -2.58
CA LYS A 89 -14.21 -7.16 -1.63
C LYS A 89 -13.83 -6.70 -0.22
N ALA A 90 -14.69 -6.94 0.77
CA ALA A 90 -14.41 -6.61 2.16
C ALA A 90 -13.61 -7.73 2.83
N CYS A 91 -12.34 -7.50 3.13
CA CYS A 91 -11.49 -8.42 3.88
C CYS A 91 -11.86 -8.38 5.36
N GLU A 92 -12.18 -9.51 5.95
CA GLU A 92 -12.38 -9.65 7.40
C GLU A 92 -11.01 -9.71 8.10
N ILE A 93 -10.61 -8.60 8.69
CA ILE A 93 -9.37 -8.48 9.48
C ILE A 93 -9.71 -8.63 10.94
N THR A 94 -9.19 -9.66 11.59
CA THR A 94 -9.47 -9.96 13.01
C THR A 94 -8.58 -9.12 13.94
N HIS A 95 -8.95 -9.04 15.22
CA HIS A 95 -8.10 -8.43 16.24
C HIS A 95 -6.70 -9.08 16.28
N ARG A 96 -6.64 -10.41 16.13
CA ARG A 96 -5.37 -11.14 16.05
C ARG A 96 -4.51 -10.68 14.87
N ASN A 97 -5.11 -10.52 13.70
CA ASN A 97 -4.39 -10.08 12.52
C ASN A 97 -3.80 -8.67 12.70
N LEU A 98 -4.59 -7.73 13.26
CA LEU A 98 -4.14 -6.36 13.55
C LEU A 98 -2.95 -6.35 14.51
N VAL A 99 -3.08 -7.06 15.64
CA VAL A 99 -2.02 -7.14 16.66
C VAL A 99 -0.77 -7.81 16.09
N ALA A 100 -0.95 -8.92 15.36
CA ALA A 100 0.17 -9.64 14.76
C ALA A 100 0.95 -8.74 13.79
N ASN A 101 0.26 -8.07 12.86
CA ASN A 101 0.95 -7.23 11.87
C ASN A 101 1.58 -5.98 12.52
N ALA A 102 0.96 -5.42 13.56
CA ALA A 102 1.57 -4.36 14.36
C ALA A 102 2.87 -4.84 15.02
N GLU A 103 2.84 -5.99 15.71
CA GLU A 103 4.03 -6.55 16.36
C GLU A 103 5.14 -6.93 15.39
N GLN A 104 4.79 -7.45 14.21
CA GLN A 104 5.74 -7.74 13.14
C GLN A 104 6.52 -6.49 12.71
N ASN A 105 5.84 -5.36 12.51
CA ASN A 105 6.50 -4.10 12.16
C ASN A 105 7.31 -3.51 13.33
N LEU A 106 6.78 -3.55 14.56
CA LEU A 106 7.49 -3.09 15.75
C LEU A 106 8.72 -3.97 16.07
N HIS A 107 8.69 -5.24 15.66
CA HIS A 107 9.86 -6.11 15.79
C HIS A 107 11.04 -5.58 15.00
N LEU A 108 10.81 -5.08 13.78
CA LEU A 108 11.86 -4.47 12.95
C LEU A 108 12.49 -3.26 13.64
N ASP A 109 11.67 -2.41 14.29
CA ASP A 109 12.19 -1.29 15.08
C ASP A 109 13.06 -1.76 16.24
N ARG A 110 12.62 -2.82 16.95
CA ARG A 110 13.38 -3.39 18.08
C ARG A 110 14.71 -3.99 17.62
N VAL A 111 14.72 -4.70 16.49
CA VAL A 111 15.94 -5.27 15.89
C VAL A 111 16.91 -4.16 15.49
N ALA A 112 16.41 -3.11 14.84
CA ALA A 112 17.23 -1.98 14.44
C ALA A 112 17.84 -1.24 15.64
N ARG A 113 17.05 -0.98 16.70
CA ARG A 113 17.55 -0.39 17.95
C ARG A 113 18.68 -1.21 18.56
N LYS A 114 18.52 -2.54 18.62
CA LYS A 114 19.56 -3.45 19.12
C LYS A 114 20.80 -3.40 18.24
N ARG A 115 20.65 -3.42 16.92
CA ARG A 115 21.75 -3.39 15.94
C ARG A 115 22.53 -2.10 16.00
N LYS A 116 21.84 -0.97 16.18
CA LYS A 116 22.42 0.38 16.32
C LYS A 116 22.95 0.67 17.73
N ASN A 117 22.67 -0.20 18.71
CA ASN A 117 22.92 0.04 20.13
C ASN A 117 22.32 1.41 20.59
N ASP A 118 21.18 1.77 20.04
CA ASP A 118 20.48 3.03 20.31
C ASP A 118 18.99 2.74 20.61
N PRO A 119 18.57 2.78 21.89
CA PRO A 119 17.19 2.53 22.27
C PRO A 119 16.21 3.59 21.76
N THR A 120 16.72 4.76 21.35
CA THR A 120 15.92 5.86 20.83
C THR A 120 15.83 5.87 19.29
N PHE A 121 16.57 5.02 18.61
CA PHE A 121 16.53 4.91 17.14
C PHE A 121 15.11 4.64 16.65
N ALA A 122 14.63 5.42 15.70
CA ALA A 122 13.25 5.41 15.21
C ALA A 122 12.20 5.62 16.32
N ALA A 123 12.58 6.27 17.45
CA ALA A 123 11.67 6.78 18.46
C ALA A 123 11.44 8.28 18.23
N ASN A 124 10.30 8.79 18.73
CA ASN A 124 9.94 10.22 18.61
C ASN A 124 9.85 10.72 17.16
N ASP A 125 9.56 9.81 16.22
CA ASP A 125 9.38 10.19 14.84
C ASP A 125 8.11 11.01 14.63
N VAL A 126 8.18 11.92 13.67
CA VAL A 126 7.06 12.73 13.21
C VAL A 126 6.66 12.26 11.82
N HIS A 127 5.43 11.79 11.69
CA HIS A 127 4.86 11.29 10.44
C HIS A 127 3.90 12.32 9.83
N CYS A 128 3.92 12.45 8.51
CA CYS A 128 2.89 13.16 7.76
C CYS A 128 1.86 12.17 7.20
N ALA A 129 0.63 12.22 7.70
CA ALA A 129 -0.45 11.31 7.35
C ALA A 129 -1.37 11.94 6.31
N PHE A 130 -1.10 11.67 5.04
CA PHE A 130 -1.94 12.09 3.90
C PHE A 130 -2.55 10.88 3.16
N LEU A 131 -2.08 9.67 3.44
CA LEU A 131 -2.66 8.46 2.86
C LEU A 131 -4.02 8.18 3.49
N PRO A 132 -5.00 7.65 2.73
CA PRO A 132 -6.34 7.39 3.25
C PRO A 132 -6.34 6.42 4.42
N PHE A 133 -6.97 6.79 5.54
CA PHE A 133 -7.04 5.95 6.75
C PHE A 133 -7.95 4.72 6.58
N TYR A 134 -8.79 4.70 5.55
CA TYR A 134 -9.58 3.50 5.19
C TYR A 134 -8.79 2.50 4.32
N HIS A 135 -7.59 2.84 3.88
CA HIS A 135 -6.69 1.92 3.17
C HIS A 135 -5.76 1.23 4.18
N ALA A 136 -5.42 -0.04 3.97
CA ALA A 136 -4.60 -0.84 4.88
C ALA A 136 -3.35 -0.10 5.36
N MET A 137 -2.59 0.50 4.44
CA MET A 137 -1.35 1.21 4.77
C MET A 137 -1.60 2.42 5.69
N GLY A 138 -2.62 3.24 5.42
CA GLY A 138 -2.97 4.38 6.27
C GLY A 138 -3.53 3.94 7.62
N LEU A 139 -4.45 2.98 7.63
CA LEU A 139 -5.07 2.44 8.84
C LEU A 139 -4.03 1.87 9.80
N ILE A 140 -3.24 0.91 9.33
CA ILE A 140 -2.28 0.21 10.21
C ILE A 140 -1.17 1.15 10.66
N THR A 141 -0.62 1.95 9.76
CA THR A 141 0.49 2.83 10.11
C THR A 141 0.07 3.96 11.05
N PHE A 142 -0.94 4.73 10.69
CA PHE A 142 -1.24 5.97 11.43
C PHE A 142 -2.16 5.74 12.62
N CYS A 143 -3.10 4.78 12.52
CA CYS A 143 -4.08 4.55 13.59
C CYS A 143 -3.65 3.47 14.58
N ILE A 144 -2.68 2.62 14.25
CA ILE A 144 -2.24 1.51 15.11
C ILE A 144 -0.76 1.61 15.45
N LEU A 145 0.13 1.56 14.44
CA LEU A 145 1.58 1.55 14.69
C LEU A 145 2.07 2.83 15.34
N ASN A 146 1.70 3.99 14.81
CA ASN A 146 2.16 5.27 15.35
C ASN A 146 1.65 5.52 16.76
N VAL A 147 0.39 5.11 17.04
CA VAL A 147 -0.16 5.17 18.40
C VAL A 147 0.66 4.28 19.35
N LYS A 148 0.97 3.06 18.92
CA LYS A 148 1.74 2.11 19.73
C LYS A 148 3.22 2.50 19.88
N ARG A 149 3.80 3.17 18.86
CA ARG A 149 5.15 3.74 18.90
C ARG A 149 5.26 4.98 19.77
N GLY A 150 4.14 5.68 20.01
CA GLY A 150 4.13 7.01 20.62
C GLY A 150 4.62 8.11 19.66
N CYS A 151 4.52 7.89 18.34
CA CYS A 151 4.95 8.84 17.33
C CYS A 151 3.94 9.98 17.14
N THR A 152 4.44 11.16 16.81
CA THR A 152 3.61 12.27 16.38
C THR A 152 3.09 12.04 14.96
N THR A 153 1.81 12.26 14.73
CA THR A 153 1.19 12.14 13.41
C THR A 153 0.51 13.45 13.04
N VAL A 154 1.06 14.13 12.02
CA VAL A 154 0.48 15.34 11.43
C VAL A 154 -0.48 14.93 10.32
N VAL A 155 -1.77 15.15 10.52
CA VAL A 155 -2.81 14.71 9.59
C VAL A 155 -3.07 15.77 8.52
N MET A 156 -2.99 15.35 7.25
CA MET A 156 -3.39 16.15 6.09
C MET A 156 -4.71 15.59 5.52
N PRO A 157 -5.82 16.28 5.63
CA PRO A 157 -7.12 15.81 5.12
C PRO A 157 -7.14 15.61 3.60
N LYS A 158 -6.35 16.41 2.88
CA LYS A 158 -6.22 16.36 1.41
C LYS A 158 -4.76 16.57 1.04
N PHE A 159 -4.25 15.72 0.15
CA PHE A 159 -2.91 15.91 -0.40
C PHE A 159 -2.86 17.11 -1.36
N ASP A 160 -1.91 17.98 -1.10
CA ASP A 160 -1.45 19.06 -1.99
C ASP A 160 0.05 19.18 -1.82
N LEU A 161 0.80 19.26 -2.92
CA LEU A 161 2.27 19.22 -2.89
C LEU A 161 2.86 20.37 -2.08
N LYS A 162 2.33 21.59 -2.23
CA LYS A 162 2.82 22.76 -1.51
C LYS A 162 2.59 22.60 -0.01
N SER A 163 1.38 22.24 0.39
CA SER A 163 1.02 21.97 1.78
C SER A 163 1.80 20.81 2.36
N PHE A 164 2.08 19.77 1.57
CA PHE A 164 2.90 18.63 2.00
C PHE A 164 4.34 19.06 2.32
N LEU A 165 4.97 19.84 1.44
CA LEU A 165 6.33 20.35 1.64
C LEU A 165 6.41 21.31 2.84
N SER A 166 5.43 22.22 2.99
CA SER A 166 5.30 23.07 4.16
C SER A 166 5.15 22.26 5.45
N THR A 167 4.29 21.23 5.45
CA THR A 167 4.13 20.33 6.60
C THR A 167 5.45 19.66 7.00
N ILE A 168 6.24 19.19 6.04
CA ILE A 168 7.56 18.61 6.35
C ILE A 168 8.45 19.61 7.05
N GLN A 169 8.56 20.81 6.51
CA GLN A 169 9.39 21.89 7.06
C GLN A 169 8.93 22.36 8.43
N ASP A 170 7.62 22.66 8.57
CA ASP A 170 7.07 23.36 9.75
C ASP A 170 6.97 22.42 10.95
N PHE A 171 6.61 21.16 10.73
CA PHE A 171 6.49 20.13 11.78
C PHE A 171 7.73 19.25 11.91
N LYS A 172 8.80 19.53 11.15
CA LYS A 172 10.04 18.73 11.16
C LYS A 172 9.77 17.24 11.01
N VAL A 173 8.98 16.89 9.99
CA VAL A 173 8.61 15.50 9.69
C VAL A 173 9.87 14.67 9.44
N THR A 174 9.98 13.53 10.14
CA THR A 174 11.15 12.64 10.06
C THR A 174 10.91 11.39 9.23
N TYR A 175 9.63 10.99 9.09
CA TYR A 175 9.25 9.73 8.46
C TYR A 175 8.20 9.95 7.37
N LEU A 176 8.54 9.63 6.13
CA LEU A 176 7.64 9.74 4.99
C LEU A 176 7.23 8.35 4.49
N ILE A 177 5.92 8.15 4.40
CA ILE A 177 5.32 6.97 3.77
C ILE A 177 4.66 7.43 2.49
N LEU A 178 5.20 7.00 1.36
CA LEU A 178 4.92 7.52 0.05
C LEU A 178 4.25 6.45 -0.82
N ALA A 179 3.45 6.91 -1.78
CA ALA A 179 3.01 6.11 -2.91
C ALA A 179 3.70 6.61 -4.19
N PRO A 180 3.92 5.76 -5.21
CA PRO A 180 4.66 6.13 -6.42
C PRO A 180 4.21 7.43 -7.11
N PRO A 181 2.91 7.81 -7.17
CA PRO A 181 2.51 9.11 -7.72
C PRO A 181 3.08 10.30 -6.97
N VAL A 182 3.14 10.22 -5.62
CA VAL A 182 3.71 11.29 -4.80
C VAL A 182 5.22 11.38 -5.02
N VAL A 183 5.91 10.23 -5.09
CA VAL A 183 7.33 10.18 -5.43
C VAL A 183 7.58 10.85 -6.79
N SER A 184 6.79 10.51 -7.81
CA SER A 184 6.89 11.11 -9.15
C SER A 184 6.69 12.62 -9.13
N MET A 185 5.77 13.14 -8.30
CA MET A 185 5.58 14.59 -8.13
C MET A 185 6.81 15.24 -7.45
N LEU A 186 7.34 14.63 -6.41
CA LEU A 186 8.51 15.14 -5.69
C LEU A 186 9.74 15.24 -6.60
N VAL A 187 10.07 14.18 -7.33
CA VAL A 187 11.28 14.14 -8.19
C VAL A 187 11.18 15.00 -9.44
N LYS A 188 9.97 15.41 -9.84
CA LYS A 188 9.74 16.24 -11.04
C LYS A 188 9.50 17.72 -10.73
N SER A 189 9.24 18.09 -9.48
CA SER A 189 8.85 19.45 -9.09
C SER A 189 10.03 20.26 -8.60
N LEU A 190 10.27 21.42 -9.22
CA LEU A 190 11.24 22.41 -8.72
C LEU A 190 10.80 23.05 -7.39
N LEU A 191 9.54 22.95 -7.02
CA LEU A 191 9.02 23.47 -5.77
C LEU A 191 9.74 22.86 -4.54
N VAL A 192 10.19 21.60 -4.67
CA VAL A 192 10.90 20.88 -3.60
C VAL A 192 12.13 21.65 -3.09
N CYS A 193 12.85 22.31 -4.00
CA CYS A 193 14.06 23.09 -3.65
C CYS A 193 13.79 24.33 -2.80
N GLN A 194 12.52 24.75 -2.65
CA GLN A 194 12.13 25.94 -1.89
C GLN A 194 11.84 25.63 -0.42
N TYR A 195 11.88 24.35 -0.01
CA TYR A 195 11.54 23.91 1.34
C TYR A 195 12.70 23.19 2.01
N ASP A 196 12.77 23.34 3.34
CA ASP A 196 13.72 22.60 4.17
C ASP A 196 13.19 21.19 4.46
N LEU A 197 13.82 20.19 3.83
CA LEU A 197 13.51 18.77 4.03
C LEU A 197 14.54 18.05 4.91
N SER A 198 15.44 18.80 5.57
CA SER A 198 16.57 18.25 6.34
C SER A 198 16.16 17.45 7.59
N SER A 199 14.89 17.50 7.99
CA SER A 199 14.38 16.69 9.09
C SER A 199 14.09 15.23 8.70
N VAL A 200 13.91 14.93 7.40
CA VAL A 200 13.52 13.60 6.93
C VAL A 200 14.67 12.61 7.09
N LYS A 201 14.41 11.52 7.82
CA LYS A 201 15.36 10.42 8.10
C LYS A 201 14.98 9.13 7.41
N PHE A 202 13.68 8.88 7.23
CA PHE A 202 13.16 7.63 6.74
C PHE A 202 12.20 7.83 5.57
N LEU A 203 12.41 7.05 4.50
CA LEU A 203 11.57 7.01 3.32
C LEU A 203 11.05 5.59 3.13
N VAL A 204 9.74 5.42 3.06
CA VAL A 204 9.11 4.15 2.71
C VAL A 204 8.20 4.36 1.52
N CYS A 205 8.30 3.50 0.51
CA CYS A 205 7.41 3.50 -0.63
C CYS A 205 6.65 2.16 -0.71
N GLY A 206 5.35 2.23 -0.91
CA GLY A 206 4.49 1.04 -1.00
C GLY A 206 3.30 1.25 -1.93
N ALA A 207 2.37 0.31 -1.92
CA ALA A 207 1.16 0.23 -2.74
C ALA A 207 1.36 -0.16 -4.21
N ALA A 208 2.50 0.16 -4.84
CA ALA A 208 2.88 -0.31 -6.17
C ALA A 208 4.41 -0.26 -6.32
N PRO A 209 5.00 -1.02 -7.26
CA PRO A 209 6.44 -1.01 -7.49
C PRO A 209 6.95 0.40 -7.85
N LEU A 210 8.10 0.75 -7.32
CA LEU A 210 8.84 1.96 -7.67
C LEU A 210 10.08 1.56 -8.46
N GLN A 211 10.27 2.17 -9.62
CA GLN A 211 11.43 1.90 -10.48
C GLN A 211 12.72 2.40 -9.84
N ALA A 212 13.80 1.65 -10.03
CA ALA A 212 15.11 1.93 -9.44
C ALA A 212 15.63 3.35 -9.74
N ASP A 213 15.46 3.85 -10.97
CA ASP A 213 15.86 5.20 -11.34
C ASP A 213 15.07 6.28 -10.57
N VAL A 214 13.75 6.09 -10.44
CA VAL A 214 12.89 7.01 -9.69
C VAL A 214 13.24 6.98 -8.20
N GLU A 215 13.57 5.81 -7.67
CA GLU A 215 14.01 5.63 -6.28
C GLU A 215 15.34 6.37 -6.02
N LYS A 216 16.34 6.20 -6.91
CA LYS A 216 17.61 6.94 -6.84
C LYS A 216 17.41 8.46 -6.88
N ARG A 217 16.51 8.94 -7.74
CA ARG A 217 16.18 10.37 -7.82
C ARG A 217 15.46 10.87 -6.57
N LEU A 218 14.61 10.05 -5.95
CA LEU A 218 14.01 10.36 -4.67
C LEU A 218 15.08 10.51 -3.58
N GLU A 219 15.99 9.54 -3.47
CA GLU A 219 17.10 9.61 -2.50
C GLU A 219 18.00 10.83 -2.68
N ALA A 220 18.23 11.23 -3.93
CA ALA A 220 19.02 12.43 -4.24
C ALA A 220 18.41 13.72 -3.64
N LEU A 221 17.08 13.81 -3.52
CA LEU A 221 16.42 14.94 -2.86
C LEU A 221 16.76 15.01 -1.37
N PHE A 222 17.07 13.87 -0.75
CA PHE A 222 17.37 13.75 0.67
C PHE A 222 18.86 13.45 0.94
N SER A 223 19.75 13.74 -0.02
CA SER A 223 21.18 13.47 0.11
C SER A 223 21.83 14.11 1.32
N LYS A 224 21.35 15.29 1.76
CA LYS A 224 21.84 15.98 2.97
C LYS A 224 21.56 15.22 4.26
N THR A 225 20.50 14.44 4.31
CA THR A 225 20.14 13.65 5.49
C THR A 225 20.62 12.20 5.40
N GLY A 226 21.01 11.76 4.23
CA GLY A 226 21.36 10.35 3.96
C GLY A 226 20.16 9.40 4.01
N ALA A 227 18.92 9.92 3.95
CA ALA A 227 17.72 9.10 3.96
C ALA A 227 17.67 8.20 2.73
N ARG A 228 17.54 6.89 2.97
CA ARG A 228 17.45 5.86 1.93
C ARG A 228 16.00 5.43 1.77
N SER A 229 15.62 5.18 0.52
CA SER A 229 14.30 4.65 0.19
C SER A 229 14.22 3.16 0.49
N ARG A 230 13.08 2.73 0.99
CA ARG A 230 12.76 1.33 1.27
C ARG A 230 11.42 1.03 0.66
N GLN A 231 11.36 0.01 -0.16
CA GLN A 231 10.09 -0.49 -0.66
C GLN A 231 9.52 -1.55 0.28
N GLY A 232 8.21 -1.72 0.28
CA GLY A 232 7.52 -2.76 1.03
C GLY A 232 6.39 -3.36 0.22
N TRP A 233 6.13 -4.64 0.45
CA TRP A 233 5.04 -5.39 -0.14
C TRP A 233 3.96 -5.68 0.89
N GLY A 234 2.72 -5.47 0.48
CA GLY A 234 1.56 -5.75 1.30
C GLY A 234 0.25 -5.74 0.52
N MET A 235 -0.78 -6.28 1.16
CA MET A 235 -2.12 -6.34 0.62
C MET A 235 -3.16 -6.29 1.74
N SER A 236 -4.42 -5.97 1.40
CA SER A 236 -5.51 -5.95 2.39
C SER A 236 -5.72 -7.30 3.04
N GLU A 237 -5.56 -8.38 2.28
CA GLU A 237 -5.69 -9.76 2.69
C GLU A 237 -4.57 -10.22 3.67
N ALA A 238 -3.46 -9.47 3.73
CA ALA A 238 -2.38 -9.65 4.71
C ALA A 238 -2.40 -8.59 5.81
N THR A 239 -3.53 -7.97 6.06
CA THR A 239 -3.71 -6.82 6.97
C THR A 239 -2.99 -5.57 6.48
N MET A 240 -1.68 -5.63 6.21
CA MET A 240 -0.87 -4.60 5.55
C MET A 240 0.43 -5.22 5.05
N SER A 241 1.43 -5.41 5.92
CA SER A 241 2.79 -5.80 5.52
C SER A 241 2.97 -7.30 5.38
N ILE A 242 3.59 -7.70 4.27
CA ILE A 242 4.08 -9.06 3.99
C ILE A 242 5.61 -9.07 4.09
N SER A 243 6.26 -8.13 3.40
CA SER A 243 7.69 -7.90 3.45
C SER A 243 8.02 -6.42 3.47
N ILE A 244 9.10 -6.05 4.13
CA ILE A 244 9.62 -4.69 4.22
C ILE A 244 11.03 -4.74 4.81
N PHE A 245 11.83 -3.72 4.54
CA PHE A 245 13.11 -3.50 5.22
C PHE A 245 12.93 -2.95 6.64
N GLY A 246 13.77 -3.33 7.55
CA GLY A 246 13.92 -2.65 8.84
C GLY A 246 14.33 -1.18 8.67
N PRO A 247 14.15 -0.33 9.69
CA PRO A 247 14.43 1.11 9.55
C PRO A 247 15.91 1.44 9.29
N ASP A 248 16.82 0.53 9.51
CA ASP A 248 18.27 0.65 9.24
C ASP A 248 18.75 -0.20 8.03
N GLU A 249 17.83 -0.79 7.28
CA GLU A 249 18.10 -1.64 6.13
C GLU A 249 17.58 -0.99 4.85
N PHE A 250 18.19 -1.31 3.71
CA PHE A 250 17.77 -0.88 2.39
C PHE A 250 18.36 -1.79 1.30
N ASP A 251 17.81 -1.76 0.12
CA ASP A 251 18.33 -2.45 -1.05
C ASP A 251 19.25 -1.51 -1.86
N PRO A 252 20.57 -1.76 -1.90
CA PRO A 252 21.49 -0.92 -2.68
C PRO A 252 21.27 -1.06 -4.19
N SER A 253 20.68 -2.17 -4.66
CA SER A 253 20.40 -2.40 -6.08
C SER A 253 19.08 -1.76 -6.53
N HIS A 254 18.18 -1.43 -5.60
CA HIS A 254 16.85 -0.90 -5.82
C HIS A 254 15.97 -1.86 -6.65
N GLY A 255 14.86 -2.29 -6.11
CA GLY A 255 13.92 -3.14 -6.82
C GLY A 255 13.35 -4.28 -6.00
N SER A 256 13.90 -4.54 -4.82
CA SER A 256 13.33 -5.50 -3.89
C SER A 256 12.38 -4.83 -2.90
N VAL A 257 11.55 -5.65 -2.27
CA VAL A 257 10.55 -5.22 -1.28
C VAL A 257 10.91 -5.70 0.13
N GLY A 258 12.19 -5.99 0.37
CA GLY A 258 12.71 -6.39 1.67
C GLY A 258 12.49 -7.85 2.00
N TYR A 259 12.55 -8.12 3.29
CA TYR A 259 12.43 -9.46 3.88
C TYR A 259 11.03 -9.70 4.44
N LEU A 260 10.61 -10.96 4.49
CA LEU A 260 9.35 -11.32 5.14
C LEU A 260 9.31 -10.81 6.58
N VAL A 261 8.17 -10.24 6.96
CA VAL A 261 7.97 -9.89 8.37
C VAL A 261 7.88 -11.16 9.23
N ALA A 262 8.18 -11.04 10.52
CA ALA A 262 8.28 -12.17 11.43
C ALA A 262 7.03 -13.09 11.39
N ASN A 263 7.26 -14.40 11.47
CA ASN A 263 6.21 -15.45 11.45
C ASN A 263 5.38 -15.53 10.15
N MET A 264 5.82 -14.89 9.06
CA MET A 264 5.29 -15.14 7.73
C MET A 264 6.01 -16.31 7.07
N GLN A 265 5.25 -17.08 6.30
CA GLN A 265 5.74 -18.12 5.41
C GLN A 265 5.39 -17.75 3.99
N LEU A 266 6.32 -17.91 3.09
CA LEU A 266 6.19 -17.72 1.64
C LEU A 266 6.58 -19.01 0.94
N GLN A 267 5.74 -19.42 -0.02
CA GLN A 267 6.10 -20.42 -1.01
C GLN A 267 5.86 -19.81 -2.39
N ILE A 268 6.75 -20.10 -3.33
CA ILE A 268 6.61 -19.70 -4.72
C ILE A 268 6.21 -20.95 -5.50
N ILE A 269 5.17 -20.86 -6.33
CA ILE A 269 4.62 -21.97 -7.07
C ILE A 269 4.51 -21.64 -8.56
N ASP A 270 4.66 -22.68 -9.41
CA ASP A 270 4.41 -22.59 -10.84
C ASP A 270 2.89 -22.62 -11.17
N GLU A 271 2.55 -22.66 -12.46
CA GLU A 271 1.15 -22.74 -12.93
C GLU A 271 0.46 -24.04 -12.50
N ASN A 272 1.19 -25.11 -12.22
CA ASN A 272 0.69 -26.43 -11.80
C ASN A 272 0.64 -26.58 -10.27
N GLY A 273 1.04 -25.56 -9.51
CA GLY A 273 1.11 -25.60 -8.05
C GLY A 273 2.37 -26.26 -7.48
N LYS A 274 3.37 -26.56 -8.32
CA LYS A 274 4.64 -27.12 -7.88
C LYS A 274 5.50 -26.03 -7.26
N ALA A 275 6.11 -26.31 -6.11
CA ALA A 275 7.05 -25.41 -5.45
C ALA A 275 8.30 -25.16 -6.30
N LEU A 276 8.70 -23.91 -6.39
CA LEU A 276 9.90 -23.42 -7.07
C LEU A 276 11.03 -23.11 -6.07
N GLY A 277 12.26 -23.02 -6.59
CA GLY A 277 13.45 -22.71 -5.83
C GLY A 277 13.77 -21.22 -5.74
N TYR A 278 14.98 -20.91 -5.27
CA TYR A 278 15.50 -19.55 -5.25
C TYR A 278 15.72 -19.03 -6.68
N ASP A 279 15.53 -17.72 -6.86
CA ASP A 279 15.69 -16.98 -8.10
C ASP A 279 14.70 -17.38 -9.23
N GLU A 280 13.80 -18.34 -8.98
CA GLU A 280 12.74 -18.72 -9.92
C GLU A 280 11.49 -17.84 -9.70
N GLU A 281 10.84 -17.47 -10.81
CA GLU A 281 9.65 -16.61 -10.80
C GLU A 281 8.38 -17.47 -10.76
N GLY A 282 7.48 -17.18 -9.81
CA GLY A 282 6.22 -17.87 -9.68
C GLY A 282 5.22 -17.12 -8.80
N GLU A 283 4.01 -17.66 -8.70
CA GLU A 283 2.98 -17.07 -7.83
C GLU A 283 3.36 -17.25 -6.36
N ALA A 284 3.34 -16.15 -5.61
CA ALA A 284 3.50 -16.18 -4.17
C ALA A 284 2.23 -16.70 -3.49
N ILE A 285 2.38 -17.71 -2.63
CA ILE A 285 1.36 -18.10 -1.67
C ILE A 285 1.89 -17.89 -0.25
N LEU A 286 1.01 -17.44 0.64
CA LEU A 286 1.38 -16.95 1.97
C LEU A 286 0.63 -17.64 3.08
N ARG A 287 1.30 -17.80 4.22
CA ARG A 287 0.71 -18.20 5.49
C ARG A 287 1.31 -17.36 6.61
N GLY A 288 0.49 -16.94 7.57
CA GLY A 288 0.97 -16.16 8.71
C GLY A 288 -0.14 -15.64 9.60
N PRO A 289 0.20 -15.11 10.78
CA PRO A 289 -0.79 -14.67 11.77
C PRO A 289 -1.54 -13.40 11.37
N ASN A 290 -1.04 -12.64 10.41
CA ASN A 290 -1.64 -11.42 9.88
C ASN A 290 -2.50 -11.66 8.62
N MET A 291 -2.62 -12.92 8.15
CA MET A 291 -3.48 -13.22 7.01
C MET A 291 -4.95 -13.14 7.43
N PHE A 292 -5.78 -12.55 6.55
CA PHE A 292 -7.20 -12.30 6.78
C PHE A 292 -8.00 -13.58 7.02
N LYS A 293 -9.17 -13.45 7.62
CA LYS A 293 -10.07 -14.58 7.86
C LYS A 293 -10.78 -15.05 6.58
N GLY A 294 -11.03 -14.13 5.65
CA GLY A 294 -11.76 -14.34 4.41
C GLY A 294 -12.46 -13.07 3.96
N TYR A 295 -13.26 -13.17 2.90
CA TYR A 295 -14.08 -12.05 2.41
C TYR A 295 -15.47 -12.08 3.04
N TYR A 296 -15.85 -10.98 3.69
CA TYR A 296 -17.13 -10.82 4.38
C TYR A 296 -18.31 -11.11 3.45
N LYS A 297 -19.19 -12.01 3.87
CA LYS A 297 -20.37 -12.48 3.13
C LYS A 297 -20.06 -12.95 1.68
N ASN A 298 -18.84 -13.41 1.42
CA ASN A 298 -18.45 -13.91 0.10
C ASN A 298 -17.64 -15.22 0.21
N PRO A 299 -18.30 -16.34 0.53
CA PRO A 299 -17.63 -17.63 0.71
C PRO A 299 -16.99 -18.17 -0.57
N ALA A 300 -17.57 -17.87 -1.74
CA ALA A 300 -17.01 -18.31 -3.02
C ALA A 300 -15.65 -17.65 -3.28
N ALA A 301 -15.55 -16.32 -3.13
CA ALA A 301 -14.29 -15.61 -3.28
C ALA A 301 -13.28 -15.99 -2.18
N THR A 302 -13.75 -16.32 -0.98
CA THR A 302 -12.90 -16.81 0.11
C THR A 302 -12.28 -18.15 -0.28
N LYS A 303 -13.08 -19.09 -0.75
CA LYS A 303 -12.58 -20.40 -1.21
C LYS A 303 -11.56 -20.25 -2.35
N GLU A 304 -11.80 -19.34 -3.31
CA GLU A 304 -10.85 -19.09 -4.42
C GLU A 304 -9.52 -18.52 -3.92
N ALA A 305 -9.55 -17.70 -2.85
CA ALA A 305 -8.36 -17.04 -2.31
C ALA A 305 -7.43 -17.99 -1.54
N PHE A 306 -7.93 -19.10 -1.05
CA PHE A 306 -7.14 -20.08 -0.30
C PHE A 306 -6.83 -21.33 -1.14
N THR A 307 -5.72 -21.97 -0.85
CA THR A 307 -5.44 -23.34 -1.26
C THR A 307 -6.14 -24.31 -0.31
N ASP A 308 -6.26 -25.58 -0.68
CA ASP A 308 -6.92 -26.60 0.16
C ASP A 308 -6.18 -26.83 1.50
N ASP A 309 -4.88 -26.60 1.52
CA ASP A 309 -4.02 -26.68 2.73
C ASP A 309 -3.85 -25.33 3.47
N GLY A 310 -4.63 -24.30 3.10
CA GLY A 310 -4.80 -23.07 3.85
C GLY A 310 -3.77 -21.96 3.57
N TRP A 311 -3.04 -22.00 2.45
CA TRP A 311 -2.26 -20.87 1.99
C TRP A 311 -3.14 -19.86 1.27
N VAL A 312 -2.80 -18.56 1.40
CA VAL A 312 -3.45 -17.48 0.67
C VAL A 312 -2.73 -17.22 -0.64
N LYS A 313 -3.44 -17.29 -1.74
CA LYS A 313 -2.95 -16.92 -3.08
C LYS A 313 -2.92 -15.41 -3.20
N THR A 314 -1.75 -14.83 -3.48
CA THR A 314 -1.61 -13.38 -3.59
C THR A 314 -2.00 -12.85 -4.97
N GLY A 315 -1.83 -13.67 -5.99
CA GLY A 315 -1.90 -13.25 -7.38
C GLY A 315 -0.72 -12.37 -7.81
N ASP A 316 0.31 -12.25 -6.98
CA ASP A 316 1.56 -11.57 -7.32
C ASP A 316 2.60 -12.62 -7.75
N ILE A 317 3.31 -12.36 -8.85
CA ILE A 317 4.48 -13.12 -9.28
C ILE A 317 5.69 -12.51 -8.62
N VAL A 318 6.43 -13.33 -7.91
CA VAL A 318 7.61 -12.92 -7.15
C VAL A 318 8.78 -13.87 -7.38
N LYS A 319 9.94 -13.45 -6.97
CA LYS A 319 11.12 -14.31 -6.75
C LYS A 319 11.75 -13.98 -5.41
N ILE A 320 12.43 -14.94 -4.83
CA ILE A 320 13.20 -14.78 -3.60
C ILE A 320 14.62 -15.27 -3.85
N ASP A 321 15.59 -14.49 -3.45
CA ASP A 321 16.98 -14.90 -3.57
C ASP A 321 17.46 -15.73 -2.37
N ARG A 322 18.71 -16.21 -2.42
CA ARG A 322 19.31 -17.02 -1.35
C ARG A 322 19.53 -16.27 -0.04
N THR A 323 19.43 -14.95 -0.04
CA THR A 323 19.51 -14.11 1.17
C THR A 323 18.14 -13.91 1.82
N GLY A 324 17.06 -14.32 1.14
CA GLY A 324 15.68 -14.14 1.57
C GLY A 324 15.07 -12.82 1.10
N LEU A 325 15.74 -12.11 0.19
CA LEU A 325 15.25 -10.85 -0.36
C LEU A 325 14.16 -11.10 -1.41
N VAL A 326 13.01 -10.48 -1.22
CA VAL A 326 11.84 -10.65 -2.09
C VAL A 326 11.82 -9.57 -3.17
N THR A 327 11.61 -9.97 -4.42
CA THR A 327 11.37 -9.07 -5.56
C THR A 327 10.01 -9.38 -6.17
N ILE A 328 9.19 -8.34 -6.39
CA ILE A 328 7.92 -8.47 -7.11
C ILE A 328 8.20 -8.28 -8.59
N VAL A 329 7.77 -9.25 -9.40
CA VAL A 329 7.85 -9.18 -10.86
C VAL A 329 6.64 -8.44 -11.41
N ASP A 330 5.43 -8.94 -11.17
CA ASP A 330 4.16 -8.28 -11.54
C ASP A 330 2.95 -9.02 -10.94
N ARG A 331 1.77 -8.60 -11.32
CA ARG A 331 0.51 -9.29 -11.04
C ARG A 331 0.23 -10.40 -12.06
N LYS A 332 -0.06 -11.62 -11.60
CA LYS A 332 -0.37 -12.78 -12.44
C LYS A 332 -1.43 -12.48 -13.51
N LYS A 333 -2.52 -11.78 -13.13
CA LYS A 333 -3.62 -11.40 -14.03
C LYS A 333 -3.29 -10.24 -14.98
N GLU A 334 -2.23 -9.51 -14.72
CA GLU A 334 -1.79 -8.35 -15.53
C GLU A 334 -0.70 -8.73 -16.53
N LEU A 335 0.01 -9.84 -16.31
CA LEU A 335 1.01 -10.35 -17.25
C LEU A 335 0.42 -10.53 -18.65
N ILE A 336 1.22 -10.18 -19.65
CA ILE A 336 0.88 -10.24 -21.06
C ILE A 336 1.60 -11.44 -21.68
N LYS A 337 0.87 -12.40 -22.26
CA LYS A 337 1.45 -13.59 -22.90
C LYS A 337 1.86 -13.28 -24.34
N VAL A 338 3.10 -12.89 -24.54
CA VAL A 338 3.66 -12.59 -25.88
C VAL A 338 4.44 -13.81 -26.37
N LYS A 339 3.93 -14.51 -27.40
CA LYS A 339 4.59 -15.70 -28.00
C LYS A 339 5.05 -16.72 -26.95
N GLY A 340 4.23 -16.97 -25.90
CA GLY A 340 4.54 -17.90 -24.83
C GLY A 340 5.36 -17.32 -23.67
N PHE A 341 5.89 -16.12 -23.79
CA PHE A 341 6.60 -15.43 -22.69
C PHE A 341 5.65 -14.56 -21.88
N GLN A 342 5.87 -14.51 -20.58
CA GLN A 342 5.14 -13.61 -19.69
C GLN A 342 5.87 -12.25 -19.63
N VAL A 343 5.21 -11.19 -20.12
CA VAL A 343 5.73 -9.83 -20.12
C VAL A 343 5.03 -9.02 -19.05
N ALA A 344 5.80 -8.44 -18.14
CA ALA A 344 5.31 -7.63 -17.03
C ALA A 344 5.01 -6.20 -17.51
N PRO A 345 3.76 -5.71 -17.43
CA PRO A 345 3.43 -4.32 -17.71
C PRO A 345 4.25 -3.33 -16.89
N SER A 346 4.52 -3.63 -15.63
CA SER A 346 5.28 -2.76 -14.72
C SER A 346 6.71 -2.51 -15.19
N GLU A 347 7.39 -3.51 -15.76
CA GLU A 347 8.71 -3.36 -16.37
C GLU A 347 8.68 -2.39 -17.55
N LEU A 348 7.68 -2.56 -18.42
CA LEU A 348 7.52 -1.68 -19.59
C LEU A 348 7.17 -0.24 -19.19
N GLU A 349 6.30 -0.09 -18.18
CA GLU A 349 5.94 1.21 -17.62
C GLU A 349 7.17 1.91 -17.02
N GLY A 350 8.04 1.16 -16.37
CA GLY A 350 9.29 1.66 -15.83
C GLY A 350 10.16 2.30 -16.92
N HIS A 351 10.45 1.55 -17.97
CA HIS A 351 11.24 2.07 -19.10
C HIS A 351 10.58 3.23 -19.83
N LEU A 352 9.23 3.21 -19.98
CA LEU A 352 8.50 4.34 -20.57
C LEU A 352 8.68 5.64 -19.77
N LEU A 353 8.68 5.56 -18.45
CA LEU A 353 8.84 6.72 -17.56
C LEU A 353 10.26 7.32 -17.59
N GLU A 354 11.26 6.59 -18.06
CA GLU A 354 12.62 7.08 -18.29
C GLU A 354 12.69 8.03 -19.49
N HIS A 355 11.75 7.91 -20.45
CA HIS A 355 11.73 8.77 -21.64
C HIS A 355 11.34 10.20 -21.25
N GLU A 356 12.14 11.21 -21.68
CA GLU A 356 11.96 12.62 -21.28
C GLU A 356 10.61 13.22 -21.67
N GLY A 357 9.98 12.71 -22.72
CA GLY A 357 8.70 13.16 -23.24
C GLY A 357 7.49 12.50 -22.55
N VAL A 358 7.69 11.52 -21.66
CA VAL A 358 6.64 10.80 -20.96
C VAL A 358 6.43 11.38 -19.55
N LEU A 359 5.22 11.81 -19.26
CA LEU A 359 4.83 12.30 -17.95
C LEU A 359 4.32 11.16 -17.06
N ASP A 360 3.41 10.34 -17.61
CA ASP A 360 2.80 9.19 -16.95
C ASP A 360 2.43 8.14 -17.99
N CYS A 361 2.31 6.87 -17.59
CA CYS A 361 1.95 5.81 -18.52
C CYS A 361 1.28 4.64 -17.84
N ALA A 362 0.64 3.80 -18.65
CA ALA A 362 0.15 2.48 -18.27
C ALA A 362 0.28 1.55 -19.48
N VAL A 363 0.65 0.30 -19.23
CA VAL A 363 0.68 -0.74 -20.25
C VAL A 363 -0.45 -1.72 -19.99
N ILE A 364 -1.23 -2.01 -21.03
CA ILE A 364 -2.31 -2.99 -20.96
C ILE A 364 -2.13 -4.05 -22.05
N ARG A 365 -2.77 -5.18 -21.82
CA ARG A 365 -2.92 -6.24 -22.79
C ARG A 365 -4.00 -5.88 -23.80
N VAL A 366 -3.68 -5.97 -25.10
CA VAL A 366 -4.65 -5.93 -26.19
C VAL A 366 -4.56 -7.19 -27.02
N LEU A 367 -5.67 -7.60 -27.63
CA LEU A 367 -5.70 -8.75 -28.54
C LEU A 367 -5.63 -8.27 -29.99
N ARG A 368 -4.71 -8.83 -30.78
CA ARG A 368 -4.64 -8.66 -32.23
C ARG A 368 -4.45 -10.01 -32.87
N ASN A 369 -5.34 -10.37 -33.78
CA ASN A 369 -5.33 -11.68 -34.44
C ASN A 369 -5.24 -12.86 -33.45
N GLY A 370 -5.97 -12.77 -32.32
CA GLY A 370 -5.99 -13.81 -31.30
C GLY A 370 -4.74 -13.88 -30.41
N GLN A 371 -3.74 -13.03 -30.61
CA GLN A 371 -2.52 -12.96 -29.81
C GLN A 371 -2.53 -11.74 -28.89
N GLU A 372 -1.89 -11.88 -27.73
CA GLU A 372 -1.73 -10.79 -26.78
C GLU A 372 -0.55 -9.89 -27.15
N HIS A 373 -0.77 -8.58 -27.08
CA HIS A 373 0.23 -7.56 -27.35
C HIS A 373 0.25 -6.49 -26.27
N PRO A 374 1.45 -6.05 -25.80
CA PRO A 374 1.57 -4.87 -24.94
C PRO A 374 1.19 -3.60 -25.70
N GLN A 375 0.24 -2.83 -25.18
CA GLN A 375 -0.12 -1.50 -25.67
C GLN A 375 0.14 -0.47 -24.57
N ALA A 376 0.86 0.60 -24.88
CA ALA A 376 1.15 1.67 -23.96
C ALA A 376 0.15 2.82 -24.09
N HIS A 377 -0.44 3.24 -22.98
CA HIS A 377 -1.17 4.49 -22.83
C HIS A 377 -0.24 5.51 -22.20
N VAL A 378 -0.03 6.64 -22.83
CA VAL A 378 1.02 7.61 -22.49
C VAL A 378 0.45 9.00 -22.33
N VAL A 379 0.72 9.63 -21.19
CA VAL A 379 0.53 11.06 -20.96
C VAL A 379 1.82 11.78 -21.35
N ARG A 380 1.74 12.68 -22.32
CA ARG A 380 2.92 13.43 -22.80
C ARG A 380 3.30 14.55 -21.85
N LYS A 381 4.60 14.69 -21.62
CA LYS A 381 5.16 15.82 -20.86
C LYS A 381 5.31 17.06 -21.75
N LYS A 382 5.62 16.85 -23.03
CA LYS A 382 5.82 17.90 -24.03
C LYS A 382 5.06 17.53 -25.31
N PRO A 383 4.50 18.50 -26.06
CA PRO A 383 3.77 18.22 -27.30
C PRO A 383 4.59 17.49 -28.38
N GLY A 384 5.93 17.59 -28.34
CA GLY A 384 6.82 17.00 -29.34
C GLY A 384 7.18 15.53 -29.17
N ALA A 385 6.71 14.85 -28.11
CA ALA A 385 6.96 13.42 -27.98
C ALA A 385 6.05 12.64 -28.94
N THR A 386 6.66 11.97 -29.94
CA THR A 386 5.95 11.15 -30.92
C THR A 386 5.96 9.67 -30.51
N ALA A 387 5.03 8.89 -31.09
CA ALA A 387 4.99 7.45 -30.85
C ALA A 387 6.28 6.77 -31.33
N GLU A 388 6.81 7.22 -32.46
CA GLU A 388 8.04 6.71 -33.06
C GLU A 388 9.25 6.96 -32.18
N SER A 389 9.38 8.16 -31.57
CA SER A 389 10.49 8.48 -30.68
C SER A 389 10.45 7.59 -29.42
N ILE A 390 9.26 7.39 -28.84
CA ILE A 390 9.07 6.55 -27.65
C ILE A 390 9.35 5.08 -27.99
N LEU A 391 8.80 4.54 -29.09
CA LEU A 391 9.04 3.17 -29.51
C LEU A 391 10.52 2.92 -29.80
N SER A 392 11.20 3.82 -30.53
CA SER A 392 12.63 3.72 -30.79
C SER A 392 13.47 3.72 -29.51
N PHE A 393 13.06 4.51 -28.51
CA PHE A 393 13.71 4.51 -27.19
C PHE A 393 13.53 3.18 -26.48
N MET A 394 12.31 2.60 -26.50
CA MET A 394 11.98 1.32 -25.89
C MET A 394 12.68 0.16 -26.58
N ASP A 395 12.70 0.13 -27.92
CA ASP A 395 13.29 -0.95 -28.71
C ASP A 395 14.80 -1.14 -28.48
N LYS A 396 15.49 -0.07 -28.09
CA LYS A 396 16.93 -0.10 -27.75
C LYS A 396 17.20 -0.74 -26.36
N ARG A 397 16.20 -0.86 -25.52
CA ARG A 397 16.27 -1.31 -24.13
C ARG A 397 15.66 -2.66 -23.88
N LEU A 398 14.71 -3.05 -24.72
CA LEU A 398 13.89 -4.25 -24.52
C LEU A 398 14.28 -5.36 -25.50
N SER A 399 14.22 -6.59 -24.99
CA SER A 399 14.29 -7.76 -25.87
C SER A 399 13.10 -7.79 -26.84
N PRO A 400 13.21 -8.44 -28.01
CA PRO A 400 12.15 -8.46 -29.01
C PRO A 400 10.78 -8.91 -28.50
N VAL A 401 10.73 -9.82 -27.53
CA VAL A 401 9.46 -10.33 -26.94
C VAL A 401 8.79 -9.31 -26.00
N LYS A 402 9.54 -8.36 -25.47
CA LYS A 402 9.04 -7.33 -24.55
C LYS A 402 8.67 -6.02 -25.25
N ARG A 403 8.79 -5.93 -26.58
CA ARG A 403 8.48 -4.71 -27.34
C ARG A 403 6.99 -4.36 -27.28
N ILE A 404 6.70 -3.08 -27.34
CA ILE A 404 5.33 -2.54 -27.32
C ILE A 404 4.69 -2.72 -28.72
N THR A 405 4.29 -3.96 -29.02
CA THR A 405 3.73 -4.33 -30.32
C THR A 405 2.25 -3.95 -30.49
N GLY A 406 1.57 -3.63 -29.41
CA GLY A 406 0.20 -3.10 -29.40
C GLY A 406 0.10 -1.61 -29.75
N GLY A 407 1.26 -0.92 -29.89
CA GLY A 407 1.35 0.51 -30.22
C GLY A 407 1.18 1.42 -29.01
N ILE A 408 1.22 2.74 -29.29
CA ILE A 408 1.08 3.79 -28.28
C ILE A 408 -0.24 4.53 -28.50
N VAL A 409 -0.97 4.75 -27.40
CA VAL A 409 -2.16 5.59 -27.33
C VAL A 409 -1.84 6.79 -26.45
N PHE A 410 -1.97 8.00 -26.97
CA PHE A 410 -1.83 9.18 -26.15
C PHE A 410 -3.13 9.50 -25.43
N THR A 411 -3.01 9.87 -24.16
CA THR A 411 -4.14 10.19 -23.27
C THR A 411 -3.80 11.37 -22.37
N ASP A 412 -4.80 12.05 -21.87
CA ASP A 412 -4.62 13.21 -20.98
C ASP A 412 -4.28 12.81 -19.55
N ALA A 413 -4.74 11.62 -19.11
CA ALA A 413 -4.47 11.10 -17.78
C ALA A 413 -4.48 9.57 -17.74
N ILE A 414 -3.76 8.99 -16.79
CA ILE A 414 -3.85 7.56 -16.44
C ILE A 414 -4.78 7.43 -15.21
N PRO A 415 -5.87 6.66 -15.33
CA PRO A 415 -6.79 6.45 -14.21
C PRO A 415 -6.10 5.68 -13.09
N LYS A 416 -6.09 6.27 -11.89
CA LYS A 416 -5.48 5.69 -10.67
C LYS A 416 -6.45 5.72 -9.51
N SER A 417 -6.32 4.74 -8.60
CA SER A 417 -6.98 4.77 -7.31
C SER A 417 -6.40 5.90 -6.43
N ARG A 418 -7.07 6.21 -5.32
CA ARG A 418 -6.54 7.18 -4.34
C ARG A 418 -5.21 6.75 -3.72
N SER A 419 -4.94 5.44 -3.69
CA SER A 419 -3.64 4.90 -3.27
C SER A 419 -2.58 4.89 -4.38
N GLY A 420 -2.89 5.42 -5.58
CA GLY A 420 -1.96 5.52 -6.70
C GLY A 420 -1.87 4.29 -7.61
N LYS A 421 -2.65 3.23 -7.35
CA LYS A 421 -2.66 2.02 -8.18
C LYS A 421 -3.36 2.31 -9.51
N ILE A 422 -2.73 1.92 -10.63
CA ILE A 422 -3.30 2.04 -11.98
C ILE A 422 -4.57 1.19 -12.09
N LEU A 423 -5.65 1.79 -12.58
CA LEU A 423 -6.94 1.15 -12.79
C LEU A 423 -7.04 0.66 -14.24
N ARG A 424 -6.24 -0.36 -14.60
CA ARG A 424 -6.13 -0.89 -15.97
C ARG A 424 -7.46 -1.32 -16.59
N ARG A 425 -8.42 -1.74 -15.75
CA ARG A 425 -9.76 -2.06 -16.23
C ARG A 425 -10.42 -0.85 -16.91
N LEU A 426 -10.35 0.33 -16.29
CA LEU A 426 -10.93 1.54 -16.86
C LEU A 426 -10.27 1.90 -18.19
N ILE A 427 -8.96 1.66 -18.32
CA ILE A 427 -8.25 1.88 -19.59
C ILE A 427 -8.77 0.92 -20.66
N LYS A 428 -8.96 -0.35 -20.32
CA LYS A 428 -9.50 -1.38 -21.25
C LYS A 428 -10.94 -1.09 -21.66
N ASP A 429 -11.75 -0.55 -20.75
CA ASP A 429 -13.16 -0.22 -20.99
C ASP A 429 -13.33 1.10 -21.80
N GLY A 430 -12.24 1.68 -22.31
CA GLY A 430 -12.27 2.87 -23.17
C GLY A 430 -12.53 4.16 -22.41
N PHE A 431 -12.01 4.29 -21.18
CA PHE A 431 -12.10 5.51 -20.39
C PHE A 431 -11.43 6.68 -21.09
N ALA A 432 -12.22 7.43 -21.89
CA ALA A 432 -11.87 8.76 -22.36
C ALA A 432 -12.08 9.73 -21.18
N SER A 433 -11.01 10.32 -20.67
CA SER A 433 -11.01 11.22 -19.52
C SER A 433 -11.88 12.45 -19.80
N LYS A 434 -13.14 12.44 -19.33
CA LYS A 434 -13.94 13.67 -19.19
C LYS A 434 -13.98 14.19 -17.74
N ASP A 435 -13.40 13.45 -16.77
CA ASP A 435 -13.33 13.91 -15.37
C ASP A 435 -12.18 13.21 -14.63
N PRO A 436 -11.13 13.93 -14.19
CA PRO A 436 -10.02 13.34 -13.43
C PRO A 436 -10.37 13.01 -11.98
N SER A 437 -11.60 13.24 -11.54
CA SER A 437 -12.04 12.93 -10.18
C SER A 437 -12.79 11.60 -10.16
N PRO A 438 -12.32 10.57 -9.43
CA PRO A 438 -13.14 9.38 -9.21
C PRO A 438 -14.38 9.78 -8.40
N ARG A 439 -15.56 9.66 -9.01
CA ARG A 439 -16.80 9.72 -8.27
C ARG A 439 -16.84 8.55 -7.28
N LEU A 440 -17.05 8.89 -6.02
CA LEU A 440 -17.26 7.97 -4.90
C LEU A 440 -18.49 7.11 -5.10
#